data_818447922f964907bad20f1108aa0745
#
_entry.id   818447922f964907bad20f1108aa0745
#
_cell.length_a   1.000
_cell.length_b   1.000
_cell.length_c   1.000
_cell.angle_alpha   90.00
_cell.angle_beta   90.00
_cell.angle_gamma   90.00
#
_symmetry.space_group_name_H-M   'P 1'
#
loop_
_entity.id
_entity.type
_entity.pdbx_description
1 polymer ?
#
loop_
_entity_poly.entity_id
_entity_poly.type
_entity_poly.pdbx_seq_one_letter_code
_entity_poly.pdbx_strand_id
1 'polypeptide(L)'
;MKKYLIKANALIAHRSYETGLFVLAGVIGVLSYFMFVSNKTVSSNPIPFNLKQTEIISCAPNSLATAGNYFYNGLETIEPNDNRTSAGELKEGILTINLEAREGVWYPETPANPGVIVYAFAEEGKPLQMPGPLIRVPEGTEINLTIKNKIDSQSINLHGLHSRPGKEKDSVTIAPGAVWSTRFKTGTAGTFYYHGTTSTLPRSGKWPLGKDGQMYGGLIIDKAGSKPDTAERVFIIGRNVERTSNRVAVGINGLSWPFTEILNYKTGEPVHWRVINASSSGHPMHLHGFYFNVHSIGDGETDKQYALKDTRTVITQLLWMGQTMRMSWIPERPGNWLFHCHMLKHISPQDVRLRPEPASGIHDLQDHIREGMAGLIMGIHILPNGAIPGKKTVSIANRRQINLLVKEFISPFDTI
;
A
#
# COMPACT_ATOMS: atom_id res chain seq x y z
N MET A 1 17.33 5.35 -49.16
CA MET A 1 16.90 4.56 -47.99
C MET A 1 16.76 5.36 -46.69
N LYS A 2 17.70 6.22 -46.25
CA LYS A 2 17.59 7.03 -45.02
C LYS A 2 16.37 7.98 -44.93
N LYS A 3 15.91 8.56 -46.06
CA LYS A 3 14.76 9.49 -46.08
C LYS A 3 13.40 8.80 -45.82
N TYR A 4 13.27 7.51 -46.12
CA TYR A 4 12.03 6.77 -45.90
C TYR A 4 11.91 6.23 -44.45
N LEU A 5 13.03 5.94 -43.78
CA LEU A 5 13.03 5.53 -42.38
C LEU A 5 12.61 6.68 -41.44
N ILE A 6 13.00 7.92 -41.74
CA ILE A 6 12.62 9.09 -40.92
C ILE A 6 11.12 9.37 -41.03
N LYS A 7 10.50 9.19 -42.21
CA LYS A 7 9.07 9.35 -42.39
C LYS A 7 8.25 8.23 -41.72
N ALA A 8 8.74 6.99 -41.72
CA ALA A 8 8.06 5.88 -41.07
C ALA A 8 8.07 6.03 -39.53
N ASN A 9 9.18 6.46 -38.94
CA ASN A 9 9.25 6.69 -37.50
C ASN A 9 8.41 7.90 -37.05
N ALA A 10 8.24 8.92 -37.85
CA ALA A 10 7.35 10.04 -37.56
C ALA A 10 5.86 9.64 -37.64
N LEU A 11 5.49 8.73 -38.54
CA LEU A 11 4.12 8.24 -38.65
C LEU A 11 3.75 7.31 -37.52
N ILE A 12 4.68 6.47 -37.01
CA ILE A 12 4.47 5.57 -35.88
C ILE A 12 4.37 6.36 -34.57
N ALA A 13 5.19 7.41 -34.42
CA ALA A 13 5.09 8.29 -33.23
C ALA A 13 3.79 9.07 -33.22
N HIS A 14 3.29 9.54 -34.37
CA HIS A 14 2.02 10.28 -34.46
C HIS A 14 0.81 9.37 -34.17
N ARG A 15 0.80 8.13 -34.66
CA ARG A 15 -0.28 7.18 -34.36
C ARG A 15 -0.32 6.76 -32.88
N SER A 16 0.81 6.58 -32.23
CA SER A 16 0.84 6.27 -30.80
C SER A 16 0.39 7.44 -29.93
N TYR A 17 0.59 8.68 -30.36
CA TYR A 17 0.12 9.88 -29.67
C TYR A 17 -1.39 10.04 -29.78
N GLU A 18 -1.99 9.80 -30.94
CA GLU A 18 -3.44 9.84 -31.15
C GLU A 18 -4.15 8.74 -30.37
N THR A 19 -3.62 7.50 -30.34
CA THR A 19 -4.21 6.41 -29.57
C THR A 19 -4.14 6.71 -28.06
N GLY A 20 -3.08 7.34 -27.56
CA GLY A 20 -2.96 7.80 -26.18
C GLY A 20 -3.98 8.89 -25.83
N LEU A 21 -4.24 9.82 -26.76
CA LEU A 21 -5.22 10.90 -26.57
C LEU A 21 -6.65 10.37 -26.55
N PHE A 22 -7.00 9.40 -27.38
CA PHE A 22 -8.34 8.77 -27.40
C PHE A 22 -8.62 7.96 -26.14
N VAL A 23 -7.60 7.28 -25.60
CA VAL A 23 -7.75 6.55 -24.32
C VAL A 23 -7.94 7.54 -23.17
N LEU A 24 -7.21 8.66 -23.16
CA LEU A 24 -7.35 9.71 -22.14
C LEU A 24 -8.72 10.41 -22.22
N ALA A 25 -9.19 10.72 -23.44
CA ALA A 25 -10.51 11.32 -23.65
C ALA A 25 -11.65 10.36 -23.26
N GLY A 26 -11.50 9.05 -23.54
CA GLY A 26 -12.45 8.03 -23.12
C GLY A 26 -12.57 7.90 -21.60
N VAL A 27 -11.46 7.95 -20.88
CA VAL A 27 -11.45 7.90 -19.42
C VAL A 27 -12.06 9.15 -18.79
N ILE A 28 -11.82 10.33 -19.35
CA ILE A 28 -12.45 11.59 -18.91
C ILE A 28 -13.96 11.57 -19.21
N GLY A 29 -14.38 11.03 -20.35
CA GLY A 29 -15.79 10.90 -20.73
C GLY A 29 -16.57 9.98 -19.78
N VAL A 30 -16.01 8.84 -19.40
CA VAL A 30 -16.63 7.89 -18.46
C VAL A 30 -16.73 8.50 -17.04
N LEU A 31 -15.71 9.21 -16.58
CA LEU A 31 -15.76 9.92 -15.30
C LEU A 31 -16.80 11.04 -15.30
N SER A 32 -16.98 11.75 -16.42
CA SER A 32 -18.01 12.79 -16.56
C SER A 32 -19.41 12.17 -16.59
N TYR A 33 -19.60 11.03 -17.25
CA TYR A 33 -20.87 10.33 -17.29
C TYR A 33 -21.32 9.84 -15.90
N PHE A 34 -20.42 9.31 -15.08
CA PHE A 34 -20.73 8.92 -13.70
C PHE A 34 -21.07 10.10 -12.79
N MET A 35 -20.52 11.28 -13.02
CA MET A 35 -20.93 12.49 -12.30
C MET A 35 -22.29 13.03 -12.75
N PHE A 36 -22.72 12.77 -13.98
CA PHE A 36 -23.95 13.33 -14.56
C PHE A 36 -25.22 12.54 -14.21
N VAL A 37 -25.15 11.24 -13.98
CA VAL A 37 -26.31 10.40 -13.64
C VAL A 37 -26.79 10.62 -12.19
N SER A 38 -26.03 11.34 -11.36
CA SER A 38 -26.34 11.58 -9.94
C SER A 38 -27.18 12.86 -9.64
N ASN A 39 -27.56 13.66 -10.61
CA ASN A 39 -28.33 14.89 -10.37
C ASN A 39 -29.83 14.71 -10.49
N LYS A 40 -30.45 13.95 -9.58
CA LYS A 40 -31.84 14.19 -9.19
C LYS A 40 -31.84 15.16 -8.02
N THR A 41 -32.50 16.30 -8.19
CA THR A 41 -32.72 17.33 -7.20
C THR A 41 -33.24 16.76 -5.88
N VAL A 42 -32.35 16.69 -4.88
CA VAL A 42 -32.72 16.38 -3.50
C VAL A 42 -32.87 17.70 -2.77
N SER A 43 -34.05 17.88 -2.20
CA SER A 43 -34.40 18.99 -1.29
C SER A 43 -33.35 19.13 -0.19
N SER A 44 -32.80 20.34 -0.06
CA SER A 44 -31.75 20.68 0.89
C SER A 44 -32.30 20.91 2.29
N ASN A 45 -32.59 19.86 3.03
CA ASN A 45 -32.60 19.95 4.48
C ASN A 45 -31.27 19.39 5.01
N PRO A 46 -30.50 20.14 5.81
CA PRO A 46 -29.29 19.62 6.40
C PRO A 46 -29.68 18.54 7.42
N ILE A 47 -29.37 17.29 7.10
CA ILE A 47 -29.46 16.20 8.06
C ILE A 47 -28.39 16.47 9.12
N PRO A 48 -28.75 16.58 10.41
CA PRO A 48 -27.77 16.70 11.47
C PRO A 48 -27.00 15.38 11.51
N PHE A 49 -25.71 15.44 11.24
CA PHE A 49 -24.77 14.33 11.31
C PHE A 49 -24.54 13.98 12.79
N ASN A 50 -25.49 13.24 13.36
CA ASN A 50 -25.37 12.71 14.71
C ASN A 50 -24.66 11.36 14.61
N LEU A 51 -23.31 11.39 14.64
CA LEU A 51 -22.52 10.22 14.94
C LEU A 51 -22.87 9.77 16.35
N LYS A 52 -23.91 8.95 16.49
CA LYS A 52 -23.92 8.00 17.61
C LYS A 52 -22.54 7.34 17.56
N GLN A 53 -21.83 7.48 18.65
CA GLN A 53 -20.62 6.75 18.98
C GLN A 53 -20.88 5.28 18.62
N THR A 54 -20.62 4.92 17.37
CA THR A 54 -20.60 3.51 16.98
C THR A 54 -19.40 2.98 17.71
N GLU A 55 -19.65 2.13 18.66
CA GLU A 55 -18.67 1.36 19.39
C GLU A 55 -17.54 1.02 18.44
N ILE A 56 -16.33 1.42 18.82
CA ILE A 56 -15.11 0.90 18.24
C ILE A 56 -15.28 -0.60 18.37
N ILE A 57 -15.64 -1.26 17.29
CA ILE A 57 -15.52 -2.71 17.21
C ILE A 57 -14.03 -2.94 17.35
N SER A 58 -13.60 -3.10 18.58
CA SER A 58 -12.37 -3.76 18.91
C SER A 58 -12.46 -5.08 18.16
N CYS A 59 -11.69 -5.22 17.09
CA CYS A 59 -11.43 -6.50 16.47
C CYS A 59 -10.58 -7.30 17.46
N ALA A 60 -11.19 -7.67 18.59
CA ALA A 60 -10.67 -8.75 19.39
C ALA A 60 -10.79 -10.03 18.55
N PRO A 61 -9.78 -10.88 18.49
CA PRO A 61 -9.75 -12.07 17.64
C PRO A 61 -10.61 -13.22 18.19
N ASN A 62 -11.82 -12.94 18.68
CA ASN A 62 -12.70 -13.96 19.27
C ASN A 62 -14.17 -13.77 18.86
N SER A 63 -14.43 -13.90 17.55
CA SER A 63 -15.69 -14.49 17.09
C SER A 63 -15.37 -15.31 15.84
N LEU A 64 -15.23 -16.61 16.03
CA LEU A 64 -15.31 -17.63 14.98
C LEU A 64 -16.70 -17.56 14.34
N ALA A 65 -16.90 -16.57 13.45
CA ALA A 65 -17.93 -16.67 12.44
C ALA A 65 -17.57 -17.90 11.60
N THR A 66 -18.52 -18.78 11.42
CA THR A 66 -18.41 -20.03 10.66
C THR A 66 -17.69 -19.80 9.33
N ALA A 67 -16.36 -20.04 9.36
CA ALA A 67 -15.55 -20.08 8.17
C ALA A 67 -16.18 -21.09 7.23
N GLY A 68 -16.48 -20.69 6.00
CA GLY A 68 -16.79 -21.64 4.95
C GLY A 68 -15.72 -22.74 5.01
N ASN A 69 -16.09 -24.02 4.85
CA ASN A 69 -15.21 -25.19 5.01
C ASN A 69 -14.09 -25.20 3.95
N TYR A 70 -13.17 -24.24 4.04
CA TYR A 70 -11.92 -24.26 3.29
C TYR A 70 -10.88 -25.00 4.11
N PHE A 71 -10.57 -26.25 3.72
CA PHE A 71 -9.56 -27.06 4.36
C PHE A 71 -8.16 -26.61 3.90
N TYR A 72 -7.44 -25.95 4.76
CA TYR A 72 -6.05 -25.54 4.52
C TYR A 72 -5.02 -26.50 5.17
N ASN A 73 -5.39 -27.78 5.35
CA ASN A 73 -4.51 -28.89 5.76
C ASN A 73 -3.58 -28.57 6.94
N GLY A 74 -4.08 -27.90 7.98
CA GLY A 74 -3.29 -27.60 9.17
C GLY A 74 -2.27 -26.47 9.01
N LEU A 75 -2.29 -25.73 7.91
CA LEU A 75 -1.45 -24.54 7.75
C LEU A 75 -1.87 -23.45 8.76
N GLU A 76 -0.87 -22.77 9.31
CA GLU A 76 -1.12 -21.65 10.22
C GLU A 76 -1.69 -20.42 9.48
N THR A 77 -2.51 -19.64 10.19
CA THR A 77 -2.97 -18.34 9.70
C THR A 77 -1.85 -17.33 9.82
N ILE A 78 -1.67 -16.53 8.76
CA ILE A 78 -0.69 -15.44 8.75
C ILE A 78 -1.33 -14.20 9.37
N GLU A 79 -0.68 -13.62 10.38
CA GLU A 79 -1.14 -12.43 11.08
C GLU A 79 -0.76 -11.15 10.31
N PRO A 80 -1.62 -10.13 10.25
CA PRO A 80 -1.23 -8.84 9.70
C PRO A 80 -0.19 -8.17 10.61
N ASN A 81 0.80 -7.51 10.02
CA ASN A 81 1.84 -6.78 10.75
C ASN A 81 1.75 -5.29 10.44
N ASP A 82 1.40 -4.49 11.43
CA ASP A 82 1.26 -3.03 11.30
C ASP A 82 2.60 -2.27 11.24
N ASN A 83 3.72 -2.97 11.31
CA ASN A 83 5.08 -2.43 11.27
C ASN A 83 5.36 -1.35 12.33
N ARG A 84 4.74 -1.43 13.51
CA ARG A 84 5.01 -0.51 14.64
C ARG A 84 6.14 -1.00 15.53
N THR A 85 6.39 -2.29 15.55
CA THR A 85 7.39 -2.92 16.43
C THR A 85 8.51 -3.50 15.60
N SER A 86 9.74 -3.14 15.94
CA SER A 86 10.93 -3.77 15.34
C SER A 86 11.12 -5.17 15.88
N ALA A 87 11.56 -6.06 14.99
CA ALA A 87 11.92 -7.43 15.32
C ALA A 87 13.36 -7.55 15.82
N GLY A 88 13.65 -8.66 16.50
CA GLY A 88 14.96 -8.96 17.05
C GLY A 88 15.29 -8.19 18.33
N GLU A 89 16.48 -8.38 18.81
CA GLU A 89 17.02 -7.76 20.03
C GLU A 89 18.22 -6.87 19.71
N LEU A 90 18.08 -5.56 19.92
CA LEU A 90 19.15 -4.59 19.71
C LEU A 90 19.87 -4.32 21.04
N LYS A 91 21.13 -4.75 21.14
CA LYS A 91 22.02 -4.50 22.29
C LYS A 91 23.37 -4.00 21.81
N GLU A 92 23.87 -2.95 22.43
CA GLU A 92 25.21 -2.41 22.18
C GLU A 92 25.58 -2.20 20.70
N GLY A 93 24.59 -1.77 19.89
CA GLY A 93 24.78 -1.53 18.46
C GLY A 93 24.76 -2.80 17.58
N ILE A 94 24.39 -3.94 18.16
CA ILE A 94 24.22 -5.21 17.45
C ILE A 94 22.75 -5.61 17.52
N LEU A 95 22.11 -5.79 16.37
CA LEU A 95 20.80 -6.42 16.27
C LEU A 95 20.99 -7.92 16.07
N THR A 96 20.46 -8.74 16.97
CA THR A 96 20.34 -10.19 16.77
C THR A 96 18.91 -10.54 16.38
N ILE A 97 18.75 -11.19 15.24
CA ILE A 97 17.43 -11.58 14.73
C ILE A 97 17.47 -12.96 14.08
N ASN A 98 16.53 -13.81 14.47
CA ASN A 98 16.34 -15.14 13.89
C ASN A 98 15.00 -15.17 13.15
N LEU A 99 15.02 -15.48 11.87
CA LEU A 99 13.84 -15.55 11.02
C LEU A 99 13.57 -16.98 10.56
N GLU A 100 12.32 -17.27 10.28
CA GLU A 100 11.87 -18.49 9.63
C GLU A 100 11.02 -18.12 8.42
N ALA A 101 11.17 -18.90 7.34
CA ALA A 101 10.25 -18.86 6.21
C ALA A 101 9.38 -20.11 6.21
N ARG A 102 8.07 -19.95 6.19
CA ARG A 102 7.09 -21.03 6.24
C ARG A 102 5.95 -20.81 5.26
N GLU A 103 5.19 -21.85 5.01
CA GLU A 103 3.92 -21.79 4.29
C GLU A 103 2.79 -21.49 5.29
N GLY A 104 1.85 -20.64 4.91
CA GLY A 104 0.69 -20.31 5.72
C GLY A 104 -0.48 -19.82 4.87
N VAL A 105 -1.59 -19.51 5.52
CA VAL A 105 -2.80 -18.98 4.89
C VAL A 105 -2.97 -17.52 5.20
N TRP A 106 -2.98 -16.71 4.16
CA TRP A 106 -3.22 -15.28 4.25
C TRP A 106 -4.68 -14.95 3.94
N TYR A 107 -5.30 -14.19 4.83
CA TYR A 107 -6.65 -13.67 4.68
C TYR A 107 -6.58 -12.14 4.55
N PRO A 108 -6.50 -11.59 3.33
CA PRO A 108 -6.36 -10.14 3.13
C PRO A 108 -7.59 -9.35 3.61
N GLU A 109 -8.75 -9.99 3.66
CA GLU A 109 -10.01 -9.37 4.04
C GLU A 109 -10.50 -9.90 5.40
N THR A 110 -10.97 -11.12 5.44
CA THR A 110 -11.48 -11.76 6.66
C THR A 110 -11.34 -13.27 6.57
N PRO A 111 -11.18 -13.99 7.69
CA PRO A 111 -11.20 -15.47 7.71
C PRO A 111 -12.51 -16.09 7.18
N ALA A 112 -13.60 -15.31 7.07
CA ALA A 112 -14.84 -15.77 6.43
C ALA A 112 -14.71 -15.90 4.90
N ASN A 113 -13.72 -15.24 4.30
CA ASN A 113 -13.41 -15.30 2.87
C ASN A 113 -12.35 -16.38 2.59
N PRO A 114 -12.27 -16.89 1.35
CA PRO A 114 -11.20 -17.80 0.98
C PRO A 114 -9.82 -17.19 1.24
N GLY A 115 -8.98 -17.88 2.01
CA GLY A 115 -7.59 -17.52 2.21
C GLY A 115 -6.75 -17.81 0.97
N VAL A 116 -5.54 -17.30 0.96
CA VAL A 116 -4.53 -17.55 -0.08
C VAL A 116 -3.34 -18.24 0.56
N ILE A 117 -2.95 -19.42 0.04
CA ILE A 117 -1.75 -20.12 0.52
C ILE A 117 -0.53 -19.39 -0.04
N VAL A 118 0.33 -18.91 0.86
CA VAL A 118 1.54 -18.16 0.51
C VAL A 118 2.69 -18.52 1.43
N TYR A 119 3.90 -18.16 1.01
CA TYR A 119 5.08 -18.20 1.87
C TYR A 119 5.24 -16.85 2.56
N ALA A 120 5.62 -16.86 3.83
CA ALA A 120 5.84 -15.65 4.62
C ALA A 120 7.00 -15.83 5.61
N PHE A 121 7.44 -14.72 6.20
CA PHE A 121 8.45 -14.73 7.24
C PHE A 121 7.83 -14.58 8.63
N ALA A 122 8.52 -15.15 9.62
CA ALA A 122 8.28 -14.93 11.03
C ALA A 122 9.61 -14.77 11.78
N GLU A 123 9.61 -14.17 12.95
CA GLU A 123 10.68 -14.42 13.91
C GLU A 123 10.58 -15.87 14.39
N GLU A 124 11.72 -16.50 14.68
CA GLU A 124 11.78 -17.89 15.11
C GLU A 124 10.85 -18.14 16.31
N GLY A 125 10.00 -19.15 16.17
CA GLY A 125 9.02 -19.54 17.21
C GLY A 125 7.83 -18.61 17.37
N LYS A 126 7.69 -17.57 16.54
CA LYS A 126 6.51 -16.68 16.53
C LYS A 126 5.58 -16.99 15.35
N PRO A 127 4.32 -16.50 15.36
CA PRO A 127 3.40 -16.60 14.25
C PRO A 127 3.97 -15.99 12.96
N LEU A 128 3.56 -16.55 11.80
CA LEU A 128 3.81 -15.93 10.50
C LEU A 128 3.16 -14.55 10.42
N GLN A 129 3.85 -13.61 9.81
CA GLN A 129 3.40 -12.22 9.69
C GLN A 129 3.41 -11.74 8.24
N MET A 130 2.49 -10.84 7.94
CA MET A 130 2.44 -10.15 6.66
C MET A 130 2.16 -8.65 6.83
N PRO A 131 3.10 -7.81 6.44
CA PRO A 131 4.48 -8.12 6.04
C PRO A 131 5.25 -8.92 7.09
N GLY A 132 6.34 -9.55 6.67
CA GLY A 132 7.29 -10.19 7.59
C GLY A 132 7.85 -9.20 8.62
N PRO A 133 8.60 -9.68 9.63
CA PRO A 133 9.09 -8.88 10.73
C PRO A 133 9.82 -7.60 10.28
N LEU A 134 9.44 -6.44 10.84
CA LEU A 134 10.10 -5.17 10.55
C LEU A 134 11.49 -5.14 11.19
N ILE A 135 12.52 -4.89 10.40
CA ILE A 135 13.85 -4.57 10.88
C ILE A 135 14.01 -3.05 10.86
N ARG A 136 14.16 -2.42 12.03
CA ARG A 136 14.42 -0.99 12.12
C ARG A 136 15.56 -0.71 13.09
N VAL A 137 16.63 -0.12 12.57
CA VAL A 137 17.88 0.11 13.29
C VAL A 137 18.54 1.42 12.90
N PRO A 138 19.38 2.01 13.77
CA PRO A 138 20.24 3.12 13.39
C PRO A 138 21.26 2.73 12.31
N GLU A 139 21.68 3.70 11.52
CA GLU A 139 22.82 3.61 10.61
C GLU A 139 24.09 3.17 11.35
N GLY A 140 24.81 2.24 10.77
CA GLY A 140 26.02 1.68 11.35
C GLY A 140 25.81 0.54 12.34
N THR A 141 24.54 0.16 12.63
CA THR A 141 24.21 -1.04 13.43
C THR A 141 24.74 -2.29 12.73
N GLU A 142 25.33 -3.19 13.50
CA GLU A 142 25.68 -4.51 13.04
C GLU A 142 24.48 -5.45 13.18
N ILE A 143 24.09 -6.14 12.12
CA ILE A 143 23.01 -7.12 12.12
C ILE A 143 23.60 -8.52 12.13
N ASN A 144 23.28 -9.29 13.15
CA ASN A 144 23.55 -10.71 13.27
C ASN A 144 22.25 -11.47 12.97
N LEU A 145 22.18 -12.02 11.78
CA LEU A 145 20.96 -12.61 11.23
C LEU A 145 21.10 -14.11 11.03
N THR A 146 20.08 -14.85 11.43
CA THR A 146 19.91 -16.26 11.08
C THR A 146 18.54 -16.43 10.40
N ILE A 147 18.48 -17.18 9.31
CA ILE A 147 17.24 -17.56 8.63
C ILE A 147 17.19 -19.07 8.44
N LYS A 148 16.07 -19.66 8.83
CA LYS A 148 15.75 -21.05 8.61
C LYS A 148 14.67 -21.19 7.53
N ASN A 149 14.98 -21.94 6.50
CA ASN A 149 13.98 -22.32 5.49
C ASN A 149 13.20 -23.53 5.96
N LYS A 150 11.95 -23.34 6.37
CA LYS A 150 11.01 -24.40 6.76
C LYS A 150 9.97 -24.71 5.66
N ILE A 151 10.22 -24.29 4.42
CA ILE A 151 9.41 -24.65 3.27
C ILE A 151 9.90 -26.00 2.76
N ASP A 152 9.05 -27.02 2.81
CA ASP A 152 9.47 -28.43 2.68
C ASP A 152 10.10 -28.77 1.33
N SER A 153 9.76 -28.25 0.24
CA SER A 153 10.24 -28.70 -1.07
C SER A 153 10.88 -27.60 -1.91
N GLN A 154 11.08 -26.40 -1.33
CA GLN A 154 11.51 -25.24 -2.09
C GLN A 154 12.74 -24.58 -1.46
N SER A 155 13.76 -24.33 -2.28
CA SER A 155 14.82 -23.40 -1.90
C SER A 155 14.31 -21.97 -1.94
N ILE A 156 14.80 -21.14 -1.03
CA ILE A 156 14.52 -19.71 -1.00
C ILE A 156 15.72 -18.96 -1.55
N ASN A 157 15.49 -18.06 -2.50
CA ASN A 157 16.44 -17.03 -2.88
C ASN A 157 16.09 -15.76 -2.10
N LEU A 158 16.90 -15.44 -1.11
CA LEU A 158 16.72 -14.31 -0.22
C LEU A 158 17.46 -13.09 -0.77
N HIS A 159 16.83 -11.91 -0.68
CA HIS A 159 17.37 -10.62 -1.12
C HIS A 159 17.17 -9.56 -0.04
N GLY A 160 17.99 -8.49 -0.07
CA GLY A 160 17.79 -7.29 0.72
C GLY A 160 18.35 -7.31 2.14
N LEU A 161 19.08 -8.36 2.54
CA LEU A 161 19.68 -8.47 3.88
C LEU A 161 21.22 -8.43 3.81
N HIS A 162 21.73 -7.26 3.48
CA HIS A 162 23.15 -6.96 3.31
C HIS A 162 23.45 -5.46 3.58
N SER A 163 24.73 -5.09 3.60
CA SER A 163 25.14 -3.68 3.69
C SER A 163 24.69 -2.87 2.47
N ARG A 164 24.26 -1.64 2.66
CA ARG A 164 23.83 -0.75 1.57
C ARG A 164 24.70 0.49 1.43
N PRO A 165 24.97 0.94 0.21
CA PRO A 165 24.60 0.28 -1.05
C PRO A 165 25.37 -1.02 -1.25
N GLY A 166 24.69 -2.03 -1.80
CA GLY A 166 25.31 -3.30 -2.17
C GLY A 166 26.36 -3.12 -3.28
N LYS A 167 27.50 -3.82 -3.15
CA LYS A 167 28.55 -3.81 -4.16
C LYS A 167 28.55 -5.05 -5.05
N GLU A 168 27.86 -6.10 -4.59
CA GLU A 168 27.82 -7.41 -5.22
C GLU A 168 26.39 -7.93 -5.31
N LYS A 169 26.26 -9.11 -5.92
CA LYS A 169 24.98 -9.76 -6.11
C LYS A 169 24.32 -10.09 -4.79
N ASP A 170 23.30 -9.32 -4.46
CA ASP A 170 22.52 -9.42 -3.24
C ASP A 170 21.53 -10.60 -3.33
N SER A 171 22.02 -11.83 -3.30
CA SER A 171 21.12 -12.98 -3.16
C SER A 171 21.83 -14.18 -2.59
N VAL A 172 21.15 -14.86 -1.68
CA VAL A 172 21.58 -16.15 -1.15
C VAL A 172 20.50 -17.18 -1.35
N THR A 173 20.88 -18.40 -1.75
CA THR A 173 19.96 -19.54 -1.85
C THR A 173 20.03 -20.39 -0.61
N ILE A 174 18.89 -20.62 0.04
CA ILE A 174 18.76 -21.44 1.25
C ILE A 174 17.92 -22.65 0.90
N ALA A 175 18.54 -23.84 0.97
CA ALA A 175 17.86 -25.11 0.66
C ALA A 175 16.74 -25.43 1.67
N PRO A 176 15.77 -26.30 1.33
CA PRO A 176 14.76 -26.79 2.27
C PRO A 176 15.40 -27.34 3.55
N GLY A 177 14.86 -26.95 4.70
CA GLY A 177 15.37 -27.35 6.03
C GLY A 177 16.70 -26.74 6.43
N ALA A 178 17.40 -26.02 5.54
CA ALA A 178 18.69 -25.42 5.84
C ALA A 178 18.56 -24.13 6.66
N VAL A 179 19.63 -23.85 7.38
CA VAL A 179 19.84 -22.61 8.12
C VAL A 179 20.98 -21.84 7.48
N TRP A 180 20.78 -20.56 7.25
CA TRP A 180 21.81 -19.64 6.79
C TRP A 180 21.98 -18.51 7.79
N SER A 181 23.22 -18.16 8.08
CA SER A 181 23.55 -17.06 8.99
C SER A 181 24.52 -16.09 8.33
N THR A 182 24.36 -14.83 8.62
CA THR A 182 25.23 -13.76 8.14
C THR A 182 25.37 -12.67 9.18
N ARG A 183 26.45 -11.91 9.03
CA ARG A 183 26.72 -10.72 9.82
C ARG A 183 27.12 -9.59 8.90
N PHE A 184 26.42 -8.48 8.98
CA PHE A 184 26.73 -7.32 8.17
C PHE A 184 26.42 -6.03 8.91
N LYS A 185 27.11 -4.97 8.54
CA LYS A 185 26.89 -3.63 9.07
C LYS A 185 25.92 -2.88 8.16
N THR A 186 24.89 -2.27 8.73
CA THR A 186 23.99 -1.42 7.95
C THR A 186 24.75 -0.26 7.34
N GLY A 187 24.39 0.08 6.11
CA GLY A 187 24.94 1.23 5.41
C GLY A 187 24.13 2.50 5.65
N THR A 188 23.91 3.26 4.60
CA THR A 188 23.25 4.57 4.61
C THR A 188 21.81 4.52 5.08
N ALA A 189 21.40 5.52 5.86
CA ALA A 189 20.02 5.70 6.30
C ALA A 189 19.04 5.75 5.11
N GLY A 190 17.88 5.09 5.27
CA GLY A 190 16.88 5.03 4.20
C GLY A 190 15.73 4.07 4.47
N THR A 191 14.89 3.92 3.45
CA THR A 191 13.75 3.01 3.43
C THR A 191 14.06 1.87 2.47
N PHE A 192 14.18 0.68 3.01
CA PHE A 192 14.52 -0.54 2.28
C PHE A 192 13.56 -1.66 2.65
N TYR A 193 13.71 -2.80 2.01
CA TYR A 193 12.97 -4.02 2.32
C TYR A 193 13.80 -5.25 1.97
N TYR A 194 13.41 -6.39 2.52
CA TYR A 194 13.95 -7.69 2.15
C TYR A 194 12.82 -8.57 1.61
N HIS A 195 13.17 -9.52 0.76
CA HIS A 195 12.19 -10.44 0.19
C HIS A 195 12.81 -11.78 -0.18
N GLY A 196 11.95 -12.79 -0.31
CA GLY A 196 12.32 -14.13 -0.75
C GLY A 196 11.57 -14.53 -2.00
N THR A 197 12.22 -15.41 -2.81
CA THR A 197 11.58 -16.07 -3.95
C THR A 197 11.94 -17.56 -3.93
N THR A 198 11.07 -18.43 -4.47
CA THR A 198 11.38 -19.83 -4.63
C THR A 198 11.90 -20.15 -6.03
N SER A 199 12.69 -21.22 -6.16
CA SER A 199 13.36 -21.59 -7.42
C SER A 199 12.42 -22.09 -8.51
N THR A 200 11.18 -22.42 -8.19
CA THR A 200 10.23 -23.09 -9.11
C THR A 200 9.42 -22.16 -9.98
N LEU A 201 9.45 -20.86 -9.73
CA LEU A 201 8.70 -19.92 -10.55
C LEU A 201 9.53 -19.43 -11.74
N PRO A 202 8.95 -19.46 -12.97
CA PRO A 202 9.63 -18.88 -14.11
C PRO A 202 9.97 -17.41 -13.80
N ARG A 203 11.21 -17.03 -13.99
CA ARG A 203 11.70 -15.67 -13.84
C ARG A 203 11.10 -14.77 -14.92
N SER A 204 9.83 -14.48 -14.85
CA SER A 204 9.22 -13.40 -15.63
C SER A 204 9.39 -12.09 -14.87
N GLY A 205 10.55 -11.49 -14.99
CA GLY A 205 10.88 -10.25 -14.29
C GLY A 205 11.52 -10.44 -12.91
N LYS A 206 11.86 -9.35 -12.26
CA LYS A 206 12.57 -9.29 -10.97
C LYS A 206 11.68 -9.56 -9.74
N TRP A 207 10.38 -9.85 -9.92
CA TRP A 207 9.38 -9.76 -8.85
C TRP A 207 8.67 -11.08 -8.62
N PRO A 208 8.47 -11.46 -7.35
CA PRO A 208 7.81 -12.70 -6.99
C PRO A 208 6.32 -12.67 -7.37
N LEU A 209 5.81 -13.81 -7.82
CA LEU A 209 4.41 -14.07 -8.14
C LEU A 209 3.96 -15.37 -7.47
N GLY A 210 2.66 -15.53 -7.31
CA GLY A 210 2.10 -16.72 -6.66
C GLY A 210 2.44 -16.77 -5.18
N LYS A 211 2.81 -17.95 -4.66
CA LYS A 211 3.10 -18.13 -3.22
C LYS A 211 4.23 -17.24 -2.70
N ASP A 212 5.18 -16.83 -3.55
CA ASP A 212 6.29 -15.95 -3.18
C ASP A 212 5.87 -14.48 -3.02
N GLY A 213 4.74 -14.08 -3.60
CA GLY A 213 4.33 -12.68 -3.67
C GLY A 213 4.12 -12.00 -2.32
N GLN A 214 4.20 -12.74 -1.21
CA GLN A 214 4.01 -12.24 0.14
C GLN A 214 5.23 -12.44 1.04
N MET A 215 6.32 -12.97 0.50
CA MET A 215 7.54 -13.22 1.27
C MET A 215 8.42 -11.95 1.28
N TYR A 216 8.03 -10.94 2.03
CA TYR A 216 8.73 -9.65 2.16
C TYR A 216 8.56 -9.05 3.56
N GLY A 217 9.52 -8.20 3.96
CA GLY A 217 9.47 -7.40 5.19
C GLY A 217 10.25 -6.11 5.06
N GLY A 218 9.94 -5.10 5.88
CA GLY A 218 10.60 -3.81 5.87
C GLY A 218 11.99 -3.83 6.50
N LEU A 219 12.93 -3.07 5.94
CA LEU A 219 14.21 -2.76 6.53
C LEU A 219 14.39 -1.24 6.53
N ILE A 220 14.27 -0.64 7.71
CA ILE A 220 14.41 0.80 7.90
C ILE A 220 15.75 1.08 8.60
N ILE A 221 16.55 1.92 7.98
CA ILE A 221 17.80 2.40 8.58
C ILE A 221 17.60 3.86 8.94
N ASP A 222 17.55 4.16 10.24
CA ASP A 222 17.43 5.53 10.74
C ASP A 222 18.79 6.20 10.74
N LYS A 223 18.81 7.53 10.55
CA LYS A 223 20.06 8.29 10.56
C LYS A 223 20.79 8.16 11.92
N ALA A 224 22.10 7.96 11.88
CA ALA A 224 22.91 7.86 13.09
C ALA A 224 22.69 9.07 14.01
N GLY A 225 22.51 8.81 15.30
CA GLY A 225 22.31 9.85 16.33
C GLY A 225 20.94 10.53 16.30
N SER A 226 20.05 10.20 15.36
CA SER A 226 18.67 10.68 15.40
C SER A 226 17.82 9.84 16.36
N LYS A 227 16.88 10.50 17.07
CA LYS A 227 15.82 9.78 17.76
C LYS A 227 14.88 9.16 16.71
N PRO A 228 14.56 7.86 16.79
CA PRO A 228 13.52 7.28 15.94
C PRO A 228 12.21 8.04 16.12
N ASP A 229 11.57 8.39 15.02
CA ASP A 229 10.22 8.95 15.06
C ASP A 229 9.23 7.80 15.30
N THR A 230 8.76 7.67 16.54
CA THR A 230 7.83 6.61 16.94
C THR A 230 6.42 6.80 16.35
N ALA A 231 6.11 8.00 15.84
CA ALA A 231 4.86 8.30 15.15
C ALA A 231 4.93 8.00 13.64
N GLU A 232 6.15 7.85 13.08
CA GLU A 232 6.33 7.53 11.67
C GLU A 232 5.75 6.14 11.37
N ARG A 233 4.87 6.06 10.37
CA ARG A 233 4.24 4.80 9.95
C ARG A 233 4.98 4.19 8.76
N VAL A 234 5.06 2.87 8.76
CA VAL A 234 5.62 2.09 7.66
C VAL A 234 4.50 1.26 7.02
N PHE A 235 4.20 1.55 5.77
CA PHE A 235 3.19 0.84 4.98
C PHE A 235 3.87 0.05 3.87
N ILE A 236 3.56 -1.25 3.80
CA ILE A 236 4.10 -2.13 2.77
C ILE A 236 2.95 -2.65 1.93
N ILE A 237 3.02 -2.40 0.63
CA ILE A 237 2.04 -2.83 -0.35
C ILE A 237 2.44 -4.20 -0.87
N GLY A 238 1.55 -5.16 -0.72
CA GLY A 238 1.67 -6.51 -1.25
C GLY A 238 0.61 -6.80 -2.31
N ARG A 239 0.92 -7.74 -3.20
CA ARG A 239 0.00 -8.23 -4.23
C ARG A 239 0.28 -9.69 -4.52
N ASN A 240 -0.76 -10.51 -4.43
CA ASN A 240 -0.74 -11.89 -4.86
C ASN A 240 -1.61 -12.08 -6.11
N VAL A 241 -1.16 -12.91 -7.01
CA VAL A 241 -1.94 -13.37 -8.19
C VAL A 241 -2.01 -14.87 -8.14
N GLU A 242 -3.16 -15.38 -7.80
CA GLU A 242 -3.42 -16.81 -7.83
C GLU A 242 -3.67 -17.25 -9.28
N ARG A 243 -2.73 -18.05 -9.84
CA ARG A 243 -2.77 -18.40 -11.27
C ARG A 243 -3.93 -19.30 -11.66
N THR A 244 -4.41 -20.12 -10.75
CA THR A 244 -5.48 -21.09 -11.02
C THR A 244 -6.85 -20.46 -11.08
N SER A 245 -7.10 -19.42 -10.29
CA SER A 245 -8.39 -18.73 -10.16
C SER A 245 -8.40 -17.35 -10.81
N ASN A 246 -7.26 -16.85 -11.29
CA ASN A 246 -7.04 -15.45 -11.66
C ASN A 246 -7.40 -14.45 -10.55
N ARG A 247 -7.52 -14.90 -9.31
CA ARG A 247 -7.78 -14.03 -8.17
C ARG A 247 -6.56 -13.15 -7.91
N VAL A 248 -6.81 -11.86 -7.79
CA VAL A 248 -5.80 -10.88 -7.41
C VAL A 248 -6.15 -10.38 -6.00
N ALA A 249 -5.31 -10.72 -5.03
CA ALA A 249 -5.37 -10.16 -3.70
C ALA A 249 -4.31 -9.07 -3.55
N VAL A 250 -4.69 -7.92 -2.99
CA VAL A 250 -3.80 -6.80 -2.71
C VAL A 250 -4.02 -6.32 -1.29
N GLY A 251 -2.98 -5.84 -0.64
CA GLY A 251 -3.09 -5.37 0.73
C GLY A 251 -2.04 -4.32 1.10
N ILE A 252 -2.35 -3.56 2.14
CA ILE A 252 -1.42 -2.69 2.84
C ILE A 252 -1.23 -3.28 4.23
N ASN A 253 0.02 -3.57 4.59
CA ASN A 253 0.35 -4.24 5.85
C ASN A 253 -0.47 -5.53 6.10
N GLY A 254 -0.64 -6.32 5.04
CA GLY A 254 -1.31 -7.62 5.07
C GLY A 254 -2.84 -7.59 4.96
N LEU A 255 -3.46 -6.42 4.92
CA LEU A 255 -4.91 -6.28 4.89
C LEU A 255 -5.39 -5.49 3.68
N SER A 256 -6.56 -5.88 3.16
CA SER A 256 -7.33 -5.17 2.14
C SER A 256 -8.45 -4.34 2.79
N TRP A 257 -8.81 -3.23 2.17
CA TRP A 257 -9.99 -2.47 2.58
C TRP A 257 -11.26 -3.34 2.52
N PRO A 258 -12.16 -3.25 3.52
CA PRO A 258 -12.23 -2.26 4.63
C PRO A 258 -11.49 -2.67 5.92
N PHE A 259 -10.68 -3.73 5.89
CA PHE A 259 -9.96 -4.26 7.05
C PHE A 259 -8.57 -3.63 7.25
N THR A 260 -8.13 -2.76 6.35
CA THR A 260 -6.93 -1.93 6.55
C THR A 260 -7.07 -1.03 7.76
N GLU A 261 -5.94 -0.66 8.35
CA GLU A 261 -5.94 0.26 9.50
C GLU A 261 -6.62 1.59 9.16
N ILE A 262 -7.46 2.08 10.08
CA ILE A 262 -7.97 3.44 10.05
C ILE A 262 -7.04 4.32 10.89
N LEU A 263 -6.42 5.27 10.23
CA LEU A 263 -5.43 6.16 10.84
C LEU A 263 -6.12 7.35 11.51
N ASN A 264 -5.71 7.67 12.71
CA ASN A 264 -6.28 8.78 13.48
C ASN A 264 -5.22 9.86 13.71
N TYR A 265 -5.50 11.10 13.29
CA TYR A 265 -4.64 12.26 13.46
C TYR A 265 -5.43 13.47 13.95
N LYS A 266 -4.72 14.53 14.34
CA LYS A 266 -5.31 15.82 14.70
C LYS A 266 -4.92 16.88 13.68
N THR A 267 -5.79 17.86 13.49
CA THR A 267 -5.48 19.02 12.65
C THR A 267 -4.20 19.71 13.11
N GLY A 268 -3.27 19.96 12.21
CA GLY A 268 -1.98 20.59 12.48
C GLY A 268 -0.87 19.63 12.94
N GLU A 269 -1.16 18.35 13.15
CA GLU A 269 -0.18 17.34 13.54
C GLU A 269 0.70 16.96 12.33
N PRO A 270 2.04 17.05 12.42
CA PRO A 270 2.90 16.55 11.36
C PRO A 270 2.81 15.03 11.25
N VAL A 271 2.56 14.53 10.04
CA VAL A 271 2.46 13.11 9.75
C VAL A 271 3.61 12.67 8.87
N HIS A 272 4.30 11.60 9.26
CA HIS A 272 5.43 11.02 8.53
C HIS A 272 5.14 9.57 8.17
N TRP A 273 5.28 9.23 6.90
CA TRP A 273 5.07 7.88 6.40
C TRP A 273 6.25 7.39 5.55
N ARG A 274 6.49 6.10 5.63
CA ARG A 274 7.29 5.35 4.67
C ARG A 274 6.37 4.38 3.93
N VAL A 275 6.41 4.40 2.61
CA VAL A 275 5.63 3.50 1.77
C VAL A 275 6.57 2.65 0.94
N ILE A 276 6.41 1.34 1.02
CA ILE A 276 7.21 0.34 0.32
C ILE A 276 6.29 -0.40 -0.65
N ASN A 277 6.60 -0.38 -1.92
CA ASN A 277 5.90 -1.20 -2.89
C ASN A 277 6.64 -2.54 -3.09
N ALA A 278 6.34 -3.53 -2.26
CA ALA A 278 6.89 -4.89 -2.37
C ALA A 278 6.09 -5.76 -3.35
N SER A 279 5.28 -5.17 -4.23
CA SER A 279 4.45 -5.88 -5.18
C SER A 279 5.04 -5.91 -6.60
N SER A 280 4.46 -6.75 -7.44
CA SER A 280 4.81 -6.87 -8.87
C SER A 280 4.08 -5.89 -9.79
N SER A 281 3.53 -4.78 -9.26
CA SER A 281 2.78 -3.78 -10.03
C SER A 281 3.16 -2.36 -9.60
N GLY A 282 2.97 -1.38 -10.50
CA GLY A 282 3.04 0.03 -10.13
C GLY A 282 1.77 0.48 -9.42
N HIS A 283 1.90 1.36 -8.42
CA HIS A 283 0.78 1.91 -7.66
C HIS A 283 0.88 3.43 -7.57
N PRO A 284 0.03 4.19 -8.29
CA PRO A 284 -0.13 5.63 -8.06
C PRO A 284 -0.86 5.83 -6.73
N MET A 285 -0.13 6.17 -5.67
CA MET A 285 -0.68 6.37 -4.33
C MET A 285 -1.16 7.80 -4.17
N HIS A 286 -2.43 7.97 -3.84
CA HIS A 286 -3.13 9.25 -3.77
C HIS A 286 -3.64 9.54 -2.37
N LEU A 287 -3.41 10.77 -1.90
CA LEU A 287 -3.94 11.27 -0.64
C LEU A 287 -5.09 12.25 -0.91
N HIS A 288 -6.28 11.93 -0.41
CA HIS A 288 -7.44 12.82 -0.52
C HIS A 288 -7.28 14.06 0.34
N GLY A 289 -7.68 15.19 -0.21
CA GLY A 289 -7.87 16.45 0.50
C GLY A 289 -6.61 17.21 0.90
N PHE A 290 -5.42 16.61 0.77
CA PHE A 290 -4.15 17.23 1.20
C PHE A 290 -3.05 17.01 0.18
N TYR A 291 -2.10 17.93 0.17
CA TYR A 291 -0.81 17.72 -0.46
C TYR A 291 0.14 17.01 0.50
N PHE A 292 1.03 16.22 -0.04
CA PHE A 292 2.13 15.64 0.72
C PHE A 292 3.49 15.93 0.06
N ASN A 293 4.51 15.99 0.88
CA ASN A 293 5.89 16.19 0.46
C ASN A 293 6.60 14.86 0.33
N VAL A 294 7.23 14.62 -0.82
CA VAL A 294 8.08 13.46 -1.07
C VAL A 294 9.52 13.81 -0.71
N HIS A 295 10.06 13.17 0.33
CA HIS A 295 11.40 13.43 0.84
C HIS A 295 12.45 12.50 0.25
N SER A 296 12.06 11.30 -0.15
CA SER A 296 12.93 10.36 -0.84
C SER A 296 12.15 9.40 -1.72
N ILE A 297 12.82 8.86 -2.73
CA ILE A 297 12.39 7.71 -3.52
C ILE A 297 13.57 6.74 -3.61
N GLY A 298 13.32 5.49 -3.20
CA GLY A 298 14.28 4.40 -3.28
C GLY A 298 13.87 3.31 -4.25
N ASP A 299 14.79 2.37 -4.48
CA ASP A 299 14.61 1.21 -5.37
C ASP A 299 14.85 -0.14 -4.65
N GLY A 300 14.95 -0.11 -3.32
CA GLY A 300 15.30 -1.25 -2.48
C GLY A 300 16.79 -1.36 -2.19
N GLU A 301 17.67 -0.83 -3.04
CA GLU A 301 19.13 -0.80 -2.85
C GLU A 301 19.63 0.58 -2.43
N THR A 302 19.07 1.61 -3.03
CA THR A 302 19.38 3.00 -2.73
C THR A 302 18.11 3.74 -2.32
N ASP A 303 18.22 4.72 -1.44
CA ASP A 303 17.14 5.65 -1.09
C ASP A 303 17.62 7.08 -1.36
N LYS A 304 17.22 7.62 -2.52
CA LYS A 304 17.62 8.97 -2.94
C LYS A 304 16.87 10.00 -2.11
N GLN A 305 17.58 10.57 -1.14
CA GLN A 305 17.08 11.68 -0.33
C GLN A 305 17.06 12.98 -1.15
N TYR A 306 15.97 13.74 -1.04
CA TYR A 306 15.85 15.06 -1.65
C TYR A 306 16.27 16.15 -0.65
N ALA A 307 17.04 17.13 -1.10
CA ALA A 307 17.25 18.36 -0.34
C ALA A 307 15.93 19.12 -0.20
N LEU A 308 15.79 19.97 0.82
CA LEU A 308 14.51 20.71 1.04
C LEU A 308 14.02 21.47 -0.20
N LYS A 309 14.93 22.08 -0.96
CA LYS A 309 14.61 22.78 -2.21
C LYS A 309 14.13 21.87 -3.34
N ASP A 310 14.44 20.57 -3.27
CA ASP A 310 14.13 19.57 -4.30
C ASP A 310 12.96 18.66 -3.86
N THR A 311 12.44 18.88 -2.65
CA THR A 311 11.25 18.19 -2.14
C THR A 311 10.05 18.52 -3.00
N ARG A 312 9.36 17.47 -3.47
CA ARG A 312 8.18 17.64 -4.33
C ARG A 312 6.91 17.56 -3.52
N THR A 313 6.05 18.56 -3.70
CA THR A 313 4.71 18.59 -3.12
C THR A 313 3.71 18.08 -4.15
N VAL A 314 3.04 16.98 -3.85
CA VAL A 314 2.14 16.28 -4.76
C VAL A 314 0.88 15.80 -4.03
N ILE A 315 -0.13 15.38 -4.80
CA ILE A 315 -1.33 14.69 -4.30
C ILE A 315 -1.33 13.20 -4.65
N THR A 316 -0.50 12.83 -5.64
CA THR A 316 -0.35 11.45 -6.11
C THR A 316 1.11 11.20 -6.47
N GLN A 317 1.66 10.08 -6.01
CA GLN A 317 2.99 9.62 -6.37
C GLN A 317 2.92 8.19 -6.88
N LEU A 318 3.37 7.98 -8.10
CA LEU A 318 3.55 6.62 -8.64
C LEU A 318 4.76 5.97 -7.96
N LEU A 319 4.54 4.83 -7.36
CA LEU A 319 5.58 3.91 -6.90
C LEU A 319 5.61 2.71 -7.84
N TRP A 320 6.68 2.55 -8.59
CA TRP A 320 6.93 1.36 -9.40
C TRP A 320 7.25 0.16 -8.51
N MET A 321 7.24 -1.02 -9.09
CA MET A 321 7.64 -2.27 -8.44
C MET A 321 8.97 -2.10 -7.70
N GLY A 322 8.99 -2.43 -6.40
CA GLY A 322 10.17 -2.34 -5.55
C GLY A 322 10.61 -0.94 -5.15
N GLN A 323 9.89 0.08 -5.54
CA GLN A 323 10.19 1.42 -5.08
C GLN A 323 9.71 1.67 -3.66
N THR A 324 10.43 2.53 -2.99
CA THR A 324 10.11 3.02 -1.65
C THR A 324 9.97 4.53 -1.67
N MET A 325 9.23 5.08 -0.71
CA MET A 325 9.02 6.52 -0.57
C MET A 325 9.02 6.90 0.90
N ARG A 326 9.67 8.01 1.23
CA ARG A 326 9.45 8.72 2.49
C ARG A 326 8.67 9.98 2.22
N MET A 327 7.56 10.19 2.96
CA MET A 327 6.67 11.33 2.76
C MET A 327 6.25 11.95 4.08
N SER A 328 5.82 13.22 4.01
CA SER A 328 5.16 13.90 5.13
C SER A 328 4.03 14.80 4.65
N TRP A 329 3.08 15.05 5.52
CA TRP A 329 1.98 15.98 5.29
C TRP A 329 1.43 16.51 6.61
N ILE A 330 0.62 17.56 6.54
CA ILE A 330 -0.03 18.15 7.69
C ILE A 330 -1.52 18.22 7.40
N PRO A 331 -2.38 17.57 8.21
CA PRO A 331 -3.82 17.69 8.09
C PRO A 331 -4.28 19.11 8.47
N GLU A 332 -4.82 19.85 7.52
CA GLU A 332 -5.28 21.22 7.72
C GLU A 332 -6.77 21.29 8.10
N ARG A 333 -7.51 20.23 7.92
CA ARG A 333 -8.98 20.16 8.07
C ARG A 333 -9.39 18.88 8.75
N PRO A 334 -10.35 18.90 9.69
CA PRO A 334 -10.96 17.70 10.24
C PRO A 334 -11.83 16.99 9.19
N GLY A 335 -12.12 15.72 9.41
CA GLY A 335 -12.99 14.91 8.55
C GLY A 335 -12.44 13.54 8.28
N ASN A 336 -13.12 12.82 7.38
CA ASN A 336 -12.74 11.48 6.94
C ASN A 336 -12.14 11.56 5.53
N TRP A 337 -10.98 10.96 5.36
CA TRP A 337 -10.19 11.03 4.14
C TRP A 337 -9.68 9.65 3.78
N LEU A 338 -9.12 9.49 2.58
CA LEU A 338 -8.56 8.24 2.10
C LEU A 338 -7.12 8.44 1.61
N PHE A 339 -6.32 7.41 1.80
CA PHE A 339 -5.07 7.21 1.07
C PHE A 339 -5.18 5.90 0.28
N HIS A 340 -5.07 5.96 -1.04
CA HIS A 340 -5.36 4.80 -1.87
C HIS A 340 -4.56 4.76 -3.18
N CYS A 341 -4.51 3.57 -3.79
CA CYS A 341 -4.02 3.42 -5.16
C CYS A 341 -5.03 3.99 -6.16
N HIS A 342 -4.56 4.73 -7.17
CA HIS A 342 -5.44 5.34 -8.19
C HIS A 342 -5.75 4.40 -9.38
N MET A 343 -5.31 3.15 -9.33
CA MET A 343 -5.65 2.13 -10.33
C MET A 343 -6.93 1.40 -9.93
N LEU A 344 -7.99 1.54 -10.73
CA LEU A 344 -9.32 1.00 -10.43
C LEU A 344 -9.30 -0.49 -10.06
N LYS A 345 -8.55 -1.32 -10.79
CA LYS A 345 -8.41 -2.75 -10.52
C LYS A 345 -7.77 -3.10 -9.17
N HIS A 346 -7.13 -2.14 -8.50
CA HIS A 346 -6.51 -2.32 -7.19
C HIS A 346 -7.36 -1.78 -6.03
N ILE A 347 -8.48 -1.15 -6.36
CA ILE A 347 -9.42 -0.57 -5.39
C ILE A 347 -10.87 -1.03 -5.62
N SER A 348 -11.07 -2.04 -6.44
CA SER A 348 -12.38 -2.64 -6.71
C SER A 348 -12.41 -4.08 -6.23
N PRO A 349 -13.54 -4.56 -5.72
CA PRO A 349 -13.70 -5.97 -5.36
C PRO A 349 -13.39 -6.88 -6.56
N GLN A 350 -12.46 -7.81 -6.37
CA GLN A 350 -12.03 -8.74 -7.43
C GLN A 350 -12.97 -9.94 -7.54
N ASP A 351 -13.67 -10.28 -6.47
CA ASP A 351 -14.66 -11.36 -6.45
C ASP A 351 -16.08 -10.78 -6.30
N VAL A 352 -16.89 -10.91 -7.33
CA VAL A 352 -18.29 -10.44 -7.36
C VAL A 352 -19.13 -11.12 -6.27
N ARG A 353 -18.75 -12.35 -5.86
CA ARG A 353 -19.44 -13.10 -4.80
C ARG A 353 -19.27 -12.52 -3.41
N LEU A 354 -18.25 -11.65 -3.22
CA LEU A 354 -17.98 -10.94 -1.97
C LEU A 354 -18.69 -9.58 -1.89
N ARG A 355 -19.48 -9.22 -2.91
CA ARG A 355 -20.35 -8.05 -2.82
C ARG A 355 -21.62 -8.45 -2.07
N PRO A 356 -21.85 -7.99 -0.82
CA PRO A 356 -23.18 -8.08 -0.26
C PRO A 356 -24.12 -7.32 -1.19
N GLU A 357 -25.23 -7.93 -1.55
CA GLU A 357 -26.31 -7.20 -2.23
C GLU A 357 -26.71 -6.02 -1.32
N PRO A 358 -26.83 -4.80 -1.85
CA PRO A 358 -27.22 -3.67 -1.04
C PRO A 358 -28.58 -3.94 -0.44
N ALA A 359 -28.66 -3.97 0.89
CA ALA A 359 -29.87 -4.34 1.63
C ALA A 359 -31.09 -3.43 1.34
N SER A 360 -30.92 -2.32 0.65
CA SER A 360 -31.96 -1.32 0.48
C SER A 360 -32.13 -0.76 -0.95
N GLY A 361 -31.32 -1.13 -1.91
CA GLY A 361 -31.40 -0.55 -3.28
C GLY A 361 -31.10 0.97 -3.35
N ILE A 362 -30.76 1.59 -2.24
CA ILE A 362 -30.38 3.00 -2.16
C ILE A 362 -28.87 3.04 -1.90
N HIS A 363 -28.10 3.44 -2.89
CA HIS A 363 -26.66 3.67 -2.72
C HIS A 363 -26.42 4.91 -1.84
N ASP A 364 -26.15 4.69 -0.56
CA ASP A 364 -25.56 5.68 0.30
C ASP A 364 -24.05 5.82 -0.02
N LEU A 365 -23.52 7.02 0.08
CA LEU A 365 -22.11 7.29 -0.14
C LEU A 365 -21.20 6.49 0.81
N GLN A 366 -21.69 6.19 2.02
CA GLN A 366 -20.99 5.35 3.00
C GLN A 366 -21.01 3.86 2.59
N ASP A 367 -22.10 3.39 2.03
CA ASP A 367 -22.21 2.02 1.50
C ASP A 367 -21.30 1.84 0.28
N HIS A 368 -21.19 2.86 -0.58
CA HIS A 368 -20.28 2.82 -1.72
C HIS A 368 -18.81 2.64 -1.30
N ILE A 369 -18.37 3.31 -0.24
CA ILE A 369 -17.01 3.17 0.30
C ILE A 369 -16.81 1.80 0.96
N ARG A 370 -17.82 1.26 1.63
CA ARG A 370 -17.75 -0.04 2.31
C ARG A 370 -17.91 -1.21 1.36
N GLU A 371 -18.83 -1.11 0.42
CA GLU A 371 -19.29 -2.24 -0.41
C GLU A 371 -18.78 -2.17 -1.85
N GLY A 372 -18.51 -0.95 -2.35
CA GLY A 372 -18.03 -0.71 -3.72
C GLY A 372 -16.53 -0.63 -3.87
N MET A 373 -15.77 -0.56 -2.77
CA MET A 373 -14.32 -0.43 -2.78
C MET A 373 -13.64 -1.55 -2.00
N ALA A 374 -12.44 -1.94 -2.44
CA ALA A 374 -11.63 -3.00 -1.82
C ALA A 374 -10.13 -2.76 -2.08
N GLY A 375 -9.26 -3.54 -1.44
CA GLY A 375 -7.85 -3.56 -1.80
C GLY A 375 -7.03 -2.43 -1.18
N LEU A 376 -6.29 -1.71 -2.02
CA LEU A 376 -5.26 -0.75 -1.59
C LEU A 376 -5.85 0.60 -1.18
N ILE A 377 -6.56 0.62 -0.07
CA ILE A 377 -7.19 1.80 0.51
C ILE A 377 -6.96 1.79 2.03
N MET A 378 -6.68 2.96 2.59
CA MET A 378 -6.67 3.21 4.04
C MET A 378 -7.56 4.40 4.36
N GLY A 379 -8.36 4.25 5.42
CA GLY A 379 -9.14 5.35 6.00
C GLY A 379 -8.27 6.26 6.86
N ILE A 380 -8.56 7.56 6.84
CA ILE A 380 -7.89 8.55 7.67
C ILE A 380 -8.97 9.39 8.35
N HIS A 381 -8.97 9.38 9.67
CA HIS A 381 -9.86 10.20 10.49
C HIS A 381 -9.05 11.33 11.13
N ILE A 382 -9.42 12.57 10.82
CA ILE A 382 -8.75 13.75 11.37
C ILE A 382 -9.70 14.45 12.33
N LEU A 383 -9.29 14.49 13.60
CA LEU A 383 -9.99 15.18 14.67
C LEU A 383 -9.59 16.66 14.68
N PRO A 384 -10.49 17.59 15.05
CA PRO A 384 -10.11 18.97 15.28
C PRO A 384 -9.11 19.03 16.44
N ASN A 385 -8.00 19.73 16.25
CA ASN A 385 -7.15 20.11 17.37
C ASN A 385 -7.90 21.23 18.13
N GLY A 386 -7.92 21.15 19.47
CA GLY A 386 -8.61 22.16 20.29
C GLY A 386 -8.26 23.57 19.83
N ALA A 387 -9.20 24.50 19.93
CA ALA A 387 -9.18 25.83 19.32
C ALA A 387 -7.77 26.42 19.19
N ILE A 388 -7.30 26.59 17.96
CA ILE A 388 -6.06 27.34 17.70
C ILE A 388 -6.34 28.79 18.15
N PRO A 389 -5.64 29.32 19.16
CA PRO A 389 -5.82 30.71 19.55
C PRO A 389 -5.52 31.62 18.34
N GLY A 390 -6.53 32.32 17.82
CA GLY A 390 -6.37 33.30 16.76
C GLY A 390 -6.93 32.93 15.38
N LYS A 391 -7.29 31.64 15.10
CA LYS A 391 -8.05 31.33 13.88
C LYS A 391 -9.54 31.55 14.16
N LYS A 392 -10.09 32.66 13.70
CA LYS A 392 -11.56 32.92 13.71
C LYS A 392 -12.24 31.71 13.05
N THR A 393 -13.06 30.98 13.79
CA THR A 393 -14.02 30.04 13.23
C THR A 393 -14.90 30.82 12.27
N VAL A 394 -14.72 30.62 10.98
CA VAL A 394 -15.60 31.21 9.98
C VAL A 394 -16.97 30.58 10.21
N SER A 395 -17.92 31.40 10.70
CA SER A 395 -19.31 31.00 10.88
C SER A 395 -19.84 30.40 9.56
N ILE A 396 -20.65 29.37 9.67
CA ILE A 396 -21.34 28.73 8.52
C ILE A 396 -22.16 29.79 7.74
N ALA A 397 -22.62 30.84 8.40
CA ALA A 397 -23.36 31.95 7.81
C ALA A 397 -22.57 32.72 6.73
N ASN A 398 -21.24 32.65 6.70
CA ASN A 398 -20.39 33.34 5.72
C ASN A 398 -19.80 32.40 4.66
N ARG A 399 -20.35 31.22 4.46
CA ARG A 399 -19.91 30.32 3.36
C ARG A 399 -20.36 30.96 2.04
N ARG A 400 -19.41 31.25 1.17
CA ARG A 400 -19.69 31.68 -0.19
C ARG A 400 -20.29 30.51 -0.95
N GLN A 401 -21.55 30.61 -1.36
CA GLN A 401 -22.17 29.66 -2.24
C GLN A 401 -21.65 29.92 -3.66
N ILE A 402 -20.97 28.96 -4.25
CA ILE A 402 -20.53 29.02 -5.64
C ILE A 402 -21.47 28.14 -6.43
N ASN A 403 -22.29 28.73 -7.28
CA ASN A 403 -23.08 27.98 -8.24
C ASN A 403 -22.24 27.78 -9.51
N LEU A 404 -21.80 26.56 -9.76
CA LEU A 404 -21.11 26.20 -10.98
C LEU A 404 -22.17 25.79 -12.02
N LEU A 405 -22.31 26.59 -13.08
CA LEU A 405 -23.11 26.22 -14.24
C LEU A 405 -22.20 25.50 -15.23
N VAL A 406 -22.35 24.19 -15.35
CA VAL A 406 -21.71 23.40 -16.39
C VAL A 406 -22.65 23.41 -17.60
N LYS A 407 -22.24 24.03 -18.70
CA LYS A 407 -22.95 23.97 -19.97
C LYS A 407 -22.31 22.91 -20.84
N GLU A 408 -23.13 22.08 -21.45
CA GLU A 408 -22.70 21.21 -22.51
C GLU A 408 -22.20 22.06 -23.69
N PHE A 409 -20.96 21.82 -24.10
CA PHE A 409 -20.39 22.48 -25.26
C PHE A 409 -20.41 21.47 -26.41
N ILE A 410 -21.32 21.65 -27.34
CA ILE A 410 -21.30 20.90 -28.60
C ILE A 410 -20.20 21.53 -29.46
N SER A 411 -19.15 20.79 -29.70
CA SER A 411 -18.08 21.22 -30.60
C SER A 411 -18.64 21.43 -32.00
N PRO A 412 -18.33 22.55 -32.66
CA PRO A 412 -18.75 22.77 -34.04
C PRO A 412 -18.10 21.77 -35.04
N PHE A 413 -17.23 20.90 -34.57
CA PHE A 413 -16.57 19.84 -35.36
C PHE A 413 -17.22 18.46 -35.19
N ASP A 414 -18.27 18.31 -34.36
CA ASP A 414 -18.99 17.03 -34.15
C ASP A 414 -20.17 16.82 -35.13
N THR A 415 -20.19 17.56 -36.24
CA THR A 415 -21.14 17.33 -37.32
C THR A 415 -20.40 16.73 -38.52
N ILE A 416 -20.09 15.43 -38.47
CA ILE A 416 -19.91 14.57 -39.63
C ILE A 416 -20.55 13.23 -39.31
#